data_5a9df764d1c1ab612c2138c979ddbc13
#
_entry.id   5a9df764d1c1ab612c2138c979ddbc13
#
_cell.length_a   1.000
_cell.length_b   1.000
_cell.length_c   1.000
_cell.angle_alpha   90.00
_cell.angle_beta   90.00
_cell.angle_gamma   90.00
#
_symmetry.space_group_name_H-M   'P 1'
#
loop_
_entity.id
_entity.type
_entity.pdbx_description
1 polymer ?
#
loop_
_entity_poly.entity_id
_entity_poly.type
_entity_poly.pdbx_seq_one_letter_code
_entity_poly.pdbx_strand_id
1 'polypeptide(L)'
;HLVPEPLFKPFSFSGDLKPQSMEGKPTAYILNGVGGMPGLSYIKLTGRHTPDSGNGMLKLAMTPLNFAPHKLQPEALSSALASLEEVTGVVSASAQIKWSKQGIRSSGAVVEVKNLSLTHETGKISDLNVALNLNNLLPLSSLPQQTIKIRSIDAGIPLENLLVSYQIASADLPRIILEKAQFSVMDGLVS
;
A
#
# COMPACT_ATOMS: atom_id res chain seq x y z
N HIS A 1 2.42 23.19 23.94
CA HIS A 1 1.96 22.51 22.73
C HIS A 1 2.97 21.41 22.43
N LEU A 2 2.63 20.16 22.76
CA LEU A 2 3.35 19.00 22.27
C LEU A 2 3.03 18.89 20.77
N VAL A 3 4.00 19.12 19.91
CA VAL A 3 3.88 18.82 18.50
C VAL A 3 3.79 17.28 18.41
N PRO A 4 2.73 16.70 17.83
CA PRO A 4 2.65 15.25 17.68
C PRO A 4 3.88 14.76 16.93
N GLU A 5 4.51 13.69 17.40
CA GLU A 5 5.59 13.06 16.64
C GLU A 5 5.07 12.67 15.26
N PRO A 6 5.85 12.89 14.19
CA PRO A 6 5.42 12.52 12.85
C PRO A 6 5.23 11.01 12.76
N LEU A 7 4.11 10.59 12.16
CA LEU A 7 3.72 9.17 12.05
C LEU A 7 4.79 8.34 11.32
N PHE A 8 5.51 8.96 10.39
CA PHE A 8 6.58 8.33 9.61
C PHE A 8 7.87 9.13 9.70
N LYS A 9 8.99 8.45 9.55
CA LYS A 9 10.31 9.10 9.46
C LYS A 9 10.39 10.01 8.23
N PRO A 10 11.32 10.98 8.19
CA PRO A 10 11.46 11.92 7.09
C PRO A 10 11.57 11.23 5.74
N PHE A 11 10.79 11.73 4.79
CA PHE A 11 10.74 11.25 3.42
C PHE A 11 11.37 12.30 2.51
N SER A 12 12.28 11.90 1.64
CA SER A 12 12.89 12.77 0.64
C SER A 12 12.34 12.46 -0.75
N PHE A 13 12.33 13.46 -1.61
CA PHE A 13 11.96 13.33 -3.00
C PHE A 13 12.95 14.09 -3.89
N SER A 14 13.33 13.47 -5.00
CA SER A 14 14.11 14.10 -6.05
C SER A 14 13.59 13.65 -7.42
N GLY A 15 13.68 14.52 -8.43
CA GLY A 15 13.21 14.15 -9.76
C GLY A 15 13.45 15.24 -10.79
N ASP A 16 13.26 14.86 -12.05
CA ASP A 16 13.38 15.70 -13.23
C ASP A 16 12.03 15.86 -13.91
N LEU A 17 11.71 17.08 -14.30
CA LEU A 17 10.62 17.39 -15.21
C LEU A 17 11.22 17.91 -16.53
N LYS A 18 11.10 17.13 -17.60
CA LYS A 18 11.69 17.47 -18.89
C LYS A 18 10.61 17.71 -19.93
N PRO A 19 10.69 18.81 -20.73
CA PRO A 19 9.83 18.99 -21.86
C PRO A 19 10.23 18.00 -22.97
N GLN A 20 9.25 17.38 -23.59
CA GLN A 20 9.39 16.71 -24.87
C GLN A 20 8.89 17.69 -25.94
N SER A 21 9.75 18.13 -26.82
CA SER A 21 9.42 19.15 -27.81
C SER A 21 9.40 18.55 -29.22
N MET A 22 8.54 19.10 -30.08
CA MET A 22 8.48 18.87 -31.49
C MET A 22 8.45 20.26 -32.18
N GLU A 23 9.33 20.50 -33.14
CA GLU A 23 9.47 21.78 -33.82
C GLU A 23 9.62 22.99 -32.86
N GLY A 24 10.35 22.79 -31.75
CA GLY A 24 10.61 23.83 -30.76
C GLY A 24 9.45 24.12 -29.78
N LYS A 25 8.30 23.47 -29.93
CA LYS A 25 7.16 23.60 -28.98
C LYS A 25 7.08 22.40 -28.05
N PRO A 26 6.88 22.60 -26.75
CA PRO A 26 6.68 21.49 -25.81
C PRO A 26 5.36 20.76 -26.12
N THR A 27 5.45 19.50 -26.52
CA THR A 27 4.26 18.65 -26.77
C THR A 27 3.87 17.83 -25.55
N ALA A 28 4.82 17.57 -24.66
CA ALA A 28 4.58 16.89 -23.40
C ALA A 28 5.63 17.26 -22.35
N TYR A 29 5.30 17.03 -21.09
CA TYR A 29 6.24 17.04 -19.97
C TYR A 29 6.38 15.62 -19.42
N ILE A 30 7.61 15.18 -19.26
CA ILE A 30 7.95 13.86 -18.73
C ILE A 30 8.53 14.07 -17.33
N LEU A 31 7.90 13.44 -16.33
CA LEU A 31 8.36 13.39 -14.95
C LEU A 31 9.04 12.05 -14.68
N ASN A 32 10.26 12.09 -14.16
CA ASN A 32 10.91 10.95 -13.54
C ASN A 32 11.40 11.38 -12.16
N GLY A 33 11.12 10.57 -11.16
CA GLY A 33 11.51 10.89 -9.80
C GLY A 33 11.65 9.65 -8.93
N VAL A 34 12.36 9.86 -7.84
CA VAL A 34 12.51 8.87 -6.77
C VAL A 34 12.26 9.58 -5.45
N GLY A 35 11.39 9.00 -4.65
CA GLY A 35 11.14 9.44 -3.29
C GLY A 35 11.31 8.28 -2.33
N GLY A 36 11.55 8.56 -1.05
CA GLY A 36 11.66 7.50 -0.06
C GLY A 36 12.40 7.90 1.19
N MET A 37 12.57 6.92 2.05
CA MET A 37 13.41 7.01 3.23
C MET A 37 14.81 6.51 2.84
N PRO A 38 15.86 7.35 2.90
CA PRO A 38 17.20 6.97 2.48
C PRO A 38 17.67 5.67 3.16
N GLY A 39 18.12 4.71 2.35
CA GLY A 39 18.60 3.41 2.82
C GLY A 39 17.52 2.39 3.22
N LEU A 40 16.24 2.76 3.20
CA LEU A 40 15.14 1.90 3.67
C LEU A 40 14.14 1.55 2.56
N SER A 41 13.55 2.55 1.93
CA SER A 41 12.55 2.33 0.89
C SER A 41 12.59 3.42 -0.16
N TYR A 42 12.22 3.07 -1.38
CA TYR A 42 12.14 4.01 -2.49
C TYR A 42 10.83 3.84 -3.24
N ILE A 43 10.27 4.97 -3.65
CA ILE A 43 9.12 5.04 -4.54
C ILE A 43 9.59 5.67 -5.84
N LYS A 44 9.51 4.92 -6.94
CA LYS A 44 9.75 5.45 -8.27
C LYS A 44 8.49 6.15 -8.77
N LEU A 45 8.65 7.38 -9.25
CA LEU A 45 7.60 8.13 -9.90
C LEU A 45 7.93 8.25 -11.38
N THR A 46 6.94 8.00 -12.23
CA THR A 46 7.02 8.30 -13.66
C THR A 46 5.73 8.94 -14.10
N GLY A 47 5.82 10.01 -14.86
CA GLY A 47 4.64 10.75 -15.28
C GLY A 47 4.79 11.34 -16.67
N ARG A 48 3.65 11.62 -17.28
CA ARG A 48 3.55 12.36 -18.55
C ARG A 48 2.35 13.29 -18.49
N HIS A 49 2.53 14.51 -18.94
CA HIS A 49 1.46 15.49 -19.12
C HIS A 49 1.56 16.12 -20.50
N THR A 50 0.43 16.19 -21.21
CA THR A 50 0.30 16.82 -22.53
C THR A 50 -0.52 18.10 -22.38
N PRO A 51 0.10 19.30 -22.44
CA PRO A 51 -0.57 20.57 -22.15
C PRO A 51 -1.78 20.83 -23.04
N ASP A 52 -1.66 20.60 -24.34
CA ASP A 52 -2.70 20.91 -25.32
C ASP A 52 -4.01 20.17 -25.03
N SER A 53 -3.92 18.89 -24.75
CA SER A 53 -5.07 18.06 -24.42
C SER A 53 -5.43 18.11 -22.91
N GLY A 54 -4.52 18.59 -22.06
CA GLY A 54 -4.62 18.53 -20.59
C GLY A 54 -4.57 17.10 -20.03
N ASN A 55 -4.28 16.11 -20.88
CA ASN A 55 -4.19 14.72 -20.45
C ASN A 55 -2.87 14.46 -19.72
N GLY A 56 -2.95 13.64 -18.68
CA GLY A 56 -1.76 13.22 -17.96
C GLY A 56 -1.94 11.88 -17.28
N MET A 57 -0.80 11.34 -16.87
CA MET A 57 -0.70 10.10 -16.13
C MET A 57 0.48 10.18 -15.17
N LEU A 58 0.29 9.69 -13.95
CA LEU A 58 1.33 9.47 -12.96
C LEU A 58 1.29 8.00 -12.54
N LYS A 59 2.45 7.37 -12.49
CA LYS A 59 2.65 6.04 -11.92
C LYS A 59 3.61 6.13 -10.75
N LEU A 60 3.28 5.42 -9.68
CA LEU A 60 4.11 5.23 -8.50
C LEU A 60 4.36 3.74 -8.34
N ALA A 61 5.59 3.36 -8.06
CA ALA A 61 5.95 1.97 -7.77
C ALA A 61 6.92 1.95 -6.59
N MET A 62 6.53 1.31 -5.51
CA MET A 62 7.37 1.14 -4.34
C MET A 62 8.33 -0.04 -4.55
N THR A 63 9.60 0.15 -4.23
CA THR A 63 10.52 -0.98 -4.08
C THR A 63 10.00 -1.88 -2.95
N PRO A 64 9.89 -3.20 -3.16
CA PRO A 64 9.38 -4.09 -2.13
C PRO A 64 10.16 -3.96 -0.82
N LEU A 65 9.44 -3.79 0.27
CA LEU A 65 10.00 -3.81 1.63
C LEU A 65 10.15 -5.28 2.04
N ASN A 66 11.39 -5.72 2.21
CA ASN A 66 11.69 -7.08 2.62
C ASN A 66 12.06 -7.08 4.10
N PHE A 67 11.09 -7.45 4.94
CA PHE A 67 11.29 -7.59 6.37
C PHE A 67 11.98 -8.92 6.69
N ALA A 68 13.00 -8.88 7.52
CA ALA A 68 13.73 -10.07 7.97
C ALA A 68 14.42 -9.80 9.32
N PRO A 69 14.70 -10.83 10.15
CA PRO A 69 15.44 -10.69 11.38
C PRO A 69 16.80 -10.00 11.15
N HIS A 70 17.15 -9.07 12.02
CA HIS A 70 18.39 -8.28 11.96
C HIS A 70 18.57 -7.45 10.66
N LYS A 71 17.48 -7.23 9.89
CA LYS A 71 17.46 -6.37 8.72
C LYS A 71 16.39 -5.28 8.91
N LEU A 72 15.63 -4.99 7.85
CA LEU A 72 14.53 -4.03 7.94
C LEU A 72 13.46 -4.51 8.92
N GLN A 73 13.13 -3.68 9.92
CA GLN A 73 12.00 -3.88 10.82
C GLN A 73 11.07 -2.66 10.76
N PRO A 74 9.77 -2.80 11.12
CA PRO A 74 8.78 -1.73 10.96
C PRO A 74 9.11 -0.43 11.71
N GLU A 75 9.76 -0.51 12.86
CA GLU A 75 10.21 0.65 13.65
C GLU A 75 11.16 1.58 12.86
N ALA A 76 11.90 1.02 11.90
CA ALA A 76 12.73 1.81 11.01
C ALA A 76 11.93 2.73 10.09
N LEU A 77 10.65 2.44 9.83
CA LEU A 77 9.74 3.24 9.03
C LEU A 77 8.94 4.22 9.88
N SER A 78 8.50 3.77 11.07
CA SER A 78 7.65 4.55 11.98
C SER A 78 7.83 4.09 13.42
N SER A 79 7.99 5.03 14.34
CA SER A 79 8.01 4.74 15.78
C SER A 79 6.68 4.14 16.28
N ALA A 80 5.57 4.46 15.62
CA ALA A 80 4.26 3.87 15.94
C ALA A 80 4.19 2.36 15.69
N LEU A 81 5.13 1.80 14.93
CA LEU A 81 5.22 0.37 14.62
C LEU A 81 6.26 -0.37 15.48
N ALA A 82 6.83 0.28 16.50
CA ALA A 82 7.89 -0.28 17.34
C ALA A 82 7.45 -1.50 18.17
N SER A 83 6.12 -1.65 18.41
CA SER A 83 5.56 -2.81 19.08
C SER A 83 5.46 -4.07 18.21
N LEU A 84 5.72 -3.96 16.91
CA LEU A 84 5.74 -5.09 15.99
C LEU A 84 7.16 -5.65 15.92
N GLU A 85 7.36 -6.83 16.46
CA GLU A 85 8.65 -7.47 16.61
C GLU A 85 8.79 -8.68 15.66
N GLU A 86 10.03 -9.06 15.35
CA GLU A 86 10.36 -10.23 14.53
C GLU A 86 9.62 -10.26 13.18
N VAL A 87 9.37 -9.09 12.61
CA VAL A 87 8.62 -9.02 11.36
C VAL A 87 9.42 -9.63 10.23
N THR A 88 8.79 -10.55 9.50
CA THR A 88 9.31 -11.17 8.28
C THR A 88 8.28 -11.05 7.17
N GLY A 89 8.70 -11.10 5.91
CA GLY A 89 7.81 -11.06 4.76
C GLY A 89 8.04 -9.87 3.85
N VAL A 90 7.18 -9.69 2.89
CA VAL A 90 7.35 -8.68 1.83
C VAL A 90 6.10 -7.83 1.69
N VAL A 91 6.28 -6.53 1.62
CA VAL A 91 5.21 -5.56 1.32
C VAL A 91 5.57 -4.78 0.07
N SER A 92 4.67 -4.71 -0.89
CA SER A 92 4.81 -3.92 -2.10
C SER A 92 3.55 -3.11 -2.39
N ALA A 93 3.73 -1.97 -3.07
CA ALA A 93 2.62 -1.13 -3.51
C ALA A 93 2.93 -0.46 -4.84
N SER A 94 1.88 -0.26 -5.62
CA SER A 94 1.93 0.57 -6.82
C SER A 94 0.62 1.34 -6.98
N ALA A 95 0.69 2.50 -7.63
CA ALA A 95 -0.49 3.30 -7.92
C ALA A 95 -0.39 3.96 -9.30
N GLN A 96 -1.53 4.27 -9.87
CA GLN A 96 -1.64 5.02 -11.11
C GLN A 96 -2.79 6.01 -11.03
N ILE A 97 -2.55 7.22 -11.52
CA ILE A 97 -3.56 8.27 -11.65
C ILE A 97 -3.52 8.77 -13.09
N LYS A 98 -4.69 8.90 -13.71
CA LYS A 98 -4.87 9.53 -15.02
C LYS A 98 -5.83 10.71 -14.90
N TRP A 99 -5.52 11.78 -15.57
CA TRP A 99 -6.34 13.00 -15.58
C TRP A 99 -6.49 13.59 -16.98
N SER A 100 -7.43 14.51 -17.10
CA SER A 100 -7.68 15.33 -18.27
C SER A 100 -7.99 16.76 -17.82
N LYS A 101 -8.35 17.65 -18.75
CA LYS A 101 -8.84 19.02 -18.43
C LYS A 101 -10.05 19.01 -17.50
N GLN A 102 -10.86 17.95 -17.51
CA GLN A 102 -12.08 17.79 -16.69
C GLN A 102 -11.78 17.22 -15.28
N GLY A 103 -10.54 16.90 -14.96
CA GLY A 103 -10.13 16.32 -13.68
C GLY A 103 -9.63 14.88 -13.78
N ILE A 104 -9.66 14.18 -12.65
CA ILE A 104 -9.21 12.78 -12.57
C ILE A 104 -10.18 11.88 -13.35
N ARG A 105 -9.64 11.12 -14.31
CA ARG A 105 -10.40 10.15 -15.12
C ARG A 105 -10.38 8.74 -14.53
N SER A 106 -9.27 8.36 -13.95
CA SER A 106 -9.12 7.09 -13.24
C SER A 106 -7.97 7.16 -12.26
N SER A 107 -8.12 6.46 -11.17
CA SER A 107 -7.05 6.27 -10.18
C SER A 107 -7.17 4.87 -9.62
N GLY A 108 -6.06 4.27 -9.26
CA GLY A 108 -6.06 2.94 -8.65
C GLY A 108 -4.72 2.62 -8.01
N ALA A 109 -4.75 1.64 -7.14
CA ALA A 109 -3.54 1.12 -6.50
C ALA A 109 -3.65 -0.39 -6.26
N VAL A 110 -2.51 -1.03 -6.19
CA VAL A 110 -2.36 -2.42 -5.77
C VAL A 110 -1.42 -2.43 -4.57
N VAL A 111 -1.83 -3.09 -3.49
CA VAL A 111 -1.00 -3.35 -2.32
C VAL A 111 -0.94 -4.85 -2.11
N GLU A 112 0.26 -5.39 -2.03
CA GLU A 112 0.48 -6.81 -1.77
C GLU A 112 1.31 -6.98 -0.50
N VAL A 113 0.85 -7.88 0.36
CA VAL A 113 1.58 -8.39 1.51
C VAL A 113 1.75 -9.88 1.32
N LYS A 114 2.98 -10.38 1.39
CA LYS A 114 3.30 -11.79 1.17
C LYS A 114 4.06 -12.37 2.35
N ASN A 115 3.53 -13.45 2.90
CA ASN A 115 4.12 -14.25 3.97
C ASN A 115 4.59 -13.39 5.16
N LEU A 116 3.80 -12.36 5.52
CA LEU A 116 4.13 -11.51 6.63
C LEU A 116 3.84 -12.23 7.93
N SER A 117 4.86 -12.35 8.77
CA SER A 117 4.74 -12.86 10.14
C SER A 117 5.29 -11.82 11.09
N LEU A 118 4.68 -11.71 12.25
CA LEU A 118 5.07 -10.74 13.28
C LEU A 118 4.69 -11.23 14.67
N THR A 119 5.39 -10.71 15.66
CA THR A 119 5.08 -10.85 17.07
C THR A 119 4.69 -9.48 17.63
N HIS A 120 3.70 -9.46 18.49
CA HIS A 120 3.26 -8.32 19.28
C HIS A 120 3.02 -8.79 20.71
N GLU A 121 3.04 -7.91 21.69
CA GLU A 121 2.82 -8.26 23.10
C GLU A 121 1.52 -9.05 23.36
N THR A 122 0.50 -8.86 22.52
CA THR A 122 -0.81 -9.53 22.62
C THR A 122 -0.89 -10.84 21.85
N GLY A 123 0.15 -11.22 21.08
CA GLY A 123 0.12 -12.47 20.31
C GLY A 123 1.00 -12.47 19.07
N LYS A 124 0.87 -13.53 18.29
CA LYS A 124 1.67 -13.77 17.08
C LYS A 124 0.77 -13.98 15.86
N ILE A 125 1.15 -13.39 14.74
CA ILE A 125 0.54 -13.60 13.43
C ILE A 125 1.55 -14.30 12.54
N SER A 126 1.12 -15.35 11.84
CA SER A 126 1.96 -16.12 10.92
C SER A 126 1.35 -16.18 9.52
N ASP A 127 2.19 -15.93 8.51
CA ASP A 127 1.86 -15.99 7.08
C ASP A 127 0.61 -15.19 6.69
N LEU A 128 0.58 -13.92 7.07
CA LEU A 128 -0.40 -12.97 6.56
C LEU A 128 -0.11 -12.68 5.08
N ASN A 129 -1.12 -12.89 4.27
CA ASN A 129 -1.12 -12.56 2.84
C ASN A 129 -2.32 -11.68 2.53
N VAL A 130 -2.07 -10.53 1.89
CA VAL A 130 -3.10 -9.58 1.46
C VAL A 130 -2.86 -9.22 0.00
N ALA A 131 -3.94 -9.19 -0.78
CA ALA A 131 -3.96 -8.61 -2.11
C ALA A 131 -5.10 -7.60 -2.15
N LEU A 132 -4.77 -6.32 -2.11
CA LEU A 132 -5.74 -5.24 -2.14
C LEU A 132 -5.64 -4.49 -3.48
N ASN A 133 -6.73 -4.52 -4.25
CA ASN A 133 -6.87 -3.81 -5.51
C ASN A 133 -7.88 -2.65 -5.36
N LEU A 134 -7.36 -1.45 -5.25
CA LEU A 134 -8.16 -0.23 -5.24
C LEU A 134 -8.43 0.20 -6.69
N ASN A 135 -9.68 0.26 -7.08
CA ASN A 135 -10.11 0.72 -8.40
C ASN A 135 -10.36 2.23 -8.46
N ASN A 136 -10.43 2.87 -7.29
CA ASN A 136 -10.47 4.32 -7.16
C ASN A 136 -9.78 4.76 -5.85
N LEU A 137 -9.02 5.87 -5.92
CA LEU A 137 -8.35 6.45 -4.76
C LEU A 137 -9.12 7.63 -4.17
N LEU A 138 -9.91 8.31 -4.97
CA LEU A 138 -10.68 9.50 -4.60
C LEU A 138 -12.04 9.51 -5.31
N PRO A 139 -13.14 9.10 -4.64
CA PRO A 139 -13.21 8.52 -3.30
C PRO A 139 -12.68 7.08 -3.27
N LEU A 140 -12.21 6.65 -2.08
CA LEU A 140 -11.55 5.35 -1.93
C LEU A 140 -12.53 4.19 -2.14
N SER A 141 -12.19 3.27 -3.05
CA SER A 141 -12.96 2.04 -3.28
C SER A 141 -12.09 0.91 -3.83
N SER A 142 -12.49 -0.33 -3.57
CA SER A 142 -11.85 -1.53 -4.10
C SER A 142 -12.79 -2.32 -5.00
N LEU A 143 -12.23 -3.23 -5.78
CA LEU A 143 -13.01 -4.32 -6.37
C LEU A 143 -13.63 -5.17 -5.24
N PRO A 144 -14.73 -5.89 -5.49
CA PRO A 144 -15.23 -6.91 -4.55
C PRO A 144 -14.23 -8.05 -4.38
N GLN A 145 -14.44 -8.89 -3.38
CA GLN A 145 -13.65 -10.10 -3.11
C GLN A 145 -12.16 -9.85 -2.88
N GLN A 146 -11.83 -8.72 -2.23
CA GLN A 146 -10.48 -8.56 -1.71
C GLN A 146 -10.24 -9.59 -0.62
N THR A 147 -9.03 -10.15 -0.55
CA THR A 147 -8.77 -11.26 0.37
C THR A 147 -7.65 -10.96 1.36
N ILE A 148 -7.87 -11.38 2.59
CA ILE A 148 -6.86 -11.52 3.63
C ILE A 148 -6.79 -13.00 3.97
N LYS A 149 -5.59 -13.59 3.91
CA LYS A 149 -5.32 -14.95 4.34
C LYS A 149 -4.28 -14.93 5.44
N ILE A 150 -4.54 -15.62 6.54
CA ILE A 150 -3.61 -15.74 7.66
C ILE A 150 -3.55 -17.22 8.03
N ARG A 151 -2.35 -17.79 8.11
CA ARG A 151 -2.18 -19.18 8.49
C ARG A 151 -2.56 -19.40 9.96
N SER A 152 -2.03 -18.57 10.85
CA SER A 152 -2.39 -18.65 12.26
C SER A 152 -2.29 -17.31 12.97
N ILE A 153 -3.18 -17.11 13.94
CA ILE A 153 -3.14 -16.05 14.93
C ILE A 153 -3.14 -16.74 16.30
N ASP A 154 -2.13 -16.45 17.11
CA ASP A 154 -2.04 -16.92 18.49
C ASP A 154 -2.15 -15.70 19.42
N ALA A 155 -3.29 -15.58 20.08
CA ALA A 155 -3.61 -14.53 21.05
C ALA A 155 -4.23 -15.17 22.33
N GLY A 156 -3.67 -16.30 22.75
CA GLY A 156 -4.18 -17.12 23.86
C GLY A 156 -5.09 -18.26 23.39
N ILE A 157 -5.91 -18.06 22.39
CA ILE A 157 -6.63 -19.14 21.67
C ILE A 157 -6.14 -19.10 20.22
N PRO A 158 -5.55 -20.20 19.72
CA PRO A 158 -5.07 -20.25 18.35
C PRO A 158 -6.23 -20.28 17.36
N LEU A 159 -6.20 -19.34 16.41
CA LEU A 159 -7.05 -19.31 15.22
C LEU A 159 -6.20 -19.73 14.03
N GLU A 160 -6.71 -20.66 13.23
CA GLU A 160 -5.97 -21.15 12.06
C GLU A 160 -6.75 -20.97 10.76
N ASN A 161 -6.01 -20.89 9.66
CA ASN A 161 -6.56 -20.84 8.31
C ASN A 161 -7.61 -19.73 8.11
N LEU A 162 -7.35 -18.55 8.68
CA LEU A 162 -8.25 -17.41 8.52
C LEU A 162 -8.28 -16.96 7.08
N LEU A 163 -9.45 -16.93 6.50
CA LEU A 163 -9.75 -16.37 5.20
C LEU A 163 -10.86 -15.34 5.35
N VAL A 164 -10.54 -14.09 5.04
CA VAL A 164 -11.51 -12.98 5.01
C VAL A 164 -11.66 -12.48 3.59
N SER A 165 -12.89 -12.35 3.12
CA SER A 165 -13.24 -11.68 1.86
C SER A 165 -13.98 -10.39 2.18
N TYR A 166 -13.57 -9.29 1.56
CA TYR A 166 -14.12 -7.97 1.84
C TYR A 166 -14.11 -7.06 0.62
N GLN A 167 -14.82 -5.95 0.73
CA GLN A 167 -14.80 -4.85 -0.23
C GLN A 167 -14.68 -3.51 0.50
N ILE A 168 -13.95 -2.56 -0.06
CA ILE A 168 -14.01 -1.17 0.35
C ILE A 168 -14.99 -0.45 -0.55
N ALA A 169 -16.13 -0.08 0.00
CA ALA A 169 -17.15 0.68 -0.73
C ALA A 169 -16.96 2.19 -0.54
N SER A 170 -17.12 2.91 -1.63
CA SER A 170 -17.11 4.38 -1.61
C SER A 170 -18.43 4.89 -1.02
N ALA A 171 -18.31 5.75 0.00
CA ALA A 171 -19.40 6.52 0.58
C ALA A 171 -18.81 7.86 1.05
N ASP A 172 -19.54 8.68 1.78
CA ASP A 172 -19.01 9.91 2.42
C ASP A 172 -17.78 9.60 3.29
N LEU A 173 -17.80 8.43 3.94
CA LEU A 173 -16.63 7.82 4.57
C LEU A 173 -16.44 6.41 3.97
N PRO A 174 -15.21 5.97 3.68
CA PRO A 174 -14.95 4.61 3.22
C PRO A 174 -15.51 3.59 4.21
N ARG A 175 -16.24 2.61 3.69
CA ARG A 175 -16.82 1.50 4.49
C ARG A 175 -16.20 0.19 4.07
N ILE A 176 -15.86 -0.63 5.04
CA ILE A 176 -15.44 -2.02 4.79
C ILE A 176 -16.69 -2.89 4.88
N ILE A 177 -16.99 -3.57 3.78
CA ILE A 177 -18.06 -4.57 3.71
C ILE A 177 -17.38 -5.93 3.84
N LEU A 178 -17.69 -6.63 4.93
CA LEU A 178 -17.25 -8.02 5.11
C LEU A 178 -18.18 -8.92 4.28
N GLU A 179 -17.63 -9.65 3.33
CA GLU A 179 -18.37 -10.56 2.45
C GLU A 179 -18.37 -11.98 2.99
N LYS A 180 -17.23 -12.41 3.54
CA LYS A 180 -17.04 -13.76 4.09
C LYS A 180 -15.91 -13.78 5.11
N ALA A 181 -16.06 -14.57 6.16
CA ALA A 181 -14.98 -14.91 7.08
C ALA A 181 -15.05 -16.42 7.38
N GLN A 182 -13.89 -17.09 7.34
CA GLN A 182 -13.74 -18.50 7.69
C GLN A 182 -12.46 -18.67 8.49
N PHE A 183 -12.49 -19.48 9.50
CA PHE A 183 -11.31 -19.84 10.30
C PHE A 183 -11.54 -21.15 11.04
N SER A 184 -10.47 -21.78 11.52
CA SER A 184 -10.52 -22.98 12.36
C SER A 184 -10.11 -22.63 13.79
N VAL A 185 -10.81 -23.23 14.76
CA VAL A 185 -10.50 -23.16 16.18
C VAL A 185 -10.61 -24.57 16.78
N MET A 186 -9.58 -25.06 17.44
CA MET A 186 -9.60 -26.37 18.12
C MET A 186 -10.20 -27.48 17.23
N ASP A 187 -9.71 -27.59 15.98
CA ASP A 187 -10.20 -28.54 14.96
C ASP A 187 -11.64 -28.33 14.45
N GLY A 188 -12.34 -27.30 14.94
CA GLY A 188 -13.66 -26.88 14.46
C GLY A 188 -13.55 -25.79 13.37
N LEU A 189 -14.36 -25.89 12.31
CA LEU A 189 -14.49 -24.85 11.28
C LEU A 189 -15.61 -23.88 11.64
N VAL A 190 -15.33 -22.58 11.58
CA VAL A 190 -16.31 -21.49 11.72
C VAL A 190 -16.41 -20.75 10.37
N SER A 191 -17.64 -20.50 9.91
CA SER A 191 -17.89 -19.80 8.65
C SER A 191 -19.12 -18.90 8.73
#